data_4790e42d835700c20ad766c46819a045
#
_entry.id   4790e42d835700c20ad766c46819a045
#
_cell.length_a   1.000
_cell.length_b   1.000
_cell.length_c   1.000
_cell.angle_alpha   90.00
_cell.angle_beta   90.00
_cell.angle_gamma   90.00
#
_symmetry.space_group_name_H-M   'P 1'
#
loop_
_entity.id
_entity.type
_entity.pdbx_description
1 polymer ?
#
loop_
_entity_poly.entity_id
_entity_poly.type
_entity_poly.pdbx_seq_one_letter_code
_entity_poly.pdbx_strand_id
1 'polypeptide(L)'
;MTESRVLTQEELWAEAKERFGENAIDWAFQCPSCKDVATGLEFRDALAEHSRKHRQLDRNVLFTDVFGQECIGRTLGKDAGRGCMYAAYGLIHGPWQVAVEGLTKPMYCFPLAPVPSSEGGEE
;
A
#
# COMPACT_ATOMS: atom_id res chain seq x y z
N MET A 1 16.17 -6.56 -3.36
CA MET A 1 15.47 -6.29 -4.62
C MET A 1 14.06 -6.89 -4.56
N THR A 2 13.09 -6.15 -5.02
CA THR A 2 11.71 -6.59 -4.96
C THR A 2 11.35 -7.40 -6.18
N GLU A 3 10.78 -8.60 -5.95
CA GLU A 3 10.35 -9.47 -7.05
C GLU A 3 9.06 -8.96 -7.67
N SER A 4 8.97 -9.11 -8.99
CA SER A 4 7.71 -8.87 -9.69
C SER A 4 6.78 -10.05 -9.48
N ARG A 5 5.50 -9.76 -9.25
CA ARG A 5 4.48 -10.79 -9.08
C ARG A 5 3.22 -10.39 -9.83
N VAL A 6 2.49 -11.39 -10.26
CA VAL A 6 1.17 -11.20 -10.86
C VAL A 6 0.19 -12.00 -10.03
N LEU A 7 -0.79 -11.30 -9.44
CA LEU A 7 -1.75 -11.89 -8.51
C LEU A 7 -3.15 -11.50 -8.92
N THR A 8 -4.14 -12.33 -8.54
CA THR A 8 -5.51 -11.85 -8.54
C THR A 8 -5.72 -11.04 -7.26
N GLN A 9 -6.77 -10.23 -7.25
CA GLN A 9 -7.10 -9.47 -6.05
C GLN A 9 -7.38 -10.40 -4.87
N GLU A 10 -8.03 -11.55 -5.14
CA GLU A 10 -8.31 -12.52 -4.10
C GLU A 10 -7.05 -13.13 -3.54
N GLU A 11 -6.07 -13.40 -4.41
CA GLU A 11 -4.78 -13.95 -3.97
C GLU A 11 -4.03 -12.95 -3.10
N LEU A 12 -4.06 -11.68 -3.48
CA LEU A 12 -3.41 -10.64 -2.70
C LEU A 12 -4.05 -10.53 -1.31
N TRP A 13 -5.38 -10.52 -1.26
CA TRP A 13 -6.10 -10.41 -0.01
C TRP A 13 -5.85 -11.62 0.89
N ALA A 14 -5.82 -12.82 0.30
CA ALA A 14 -5.57 -14.04 1.06
C ALA A 14 -4.17 -14.01 1.68
N GLU A 15 -3.19 -13.58 0.92
CA GLU A 15 -1.82 -13.48 1.43
C GLU A 15 -1.72 -12.41 2.54
N ALA A 16 -2.39 -11.29 2.37
CA ALA A 16 -2.40 -10.24 3.37
C ALA A 16 -3.04 -10.72 4.67
N LYS A 17 -4.15 -11.44 4.55
CA LYS A 17 -4.79 -12.00 5.74
C LYS A 17 -3.91 -13.01 6.45
N GLU A 18 -3.21 -13.83 5.68
CA GLU A 18 -2.30 -14.81 6.26
C GLU A 18 -1.15 -14.15 7.01
N ARG A 19 -0.62 -13.05 6.47
CA ARG A 19 0.51 -12.37 7.07
C ARG A 19 0.13 -11.49 8.25
N PHE A 20 -1.00 -10.80 8.17
CA PHE A 20 -1.33 -9.71 9.09
C PHE A 20 -2.66 -9.86 9.80
N GLY A 21 -3.52 -10.77 9.38
CA GLY A 21 -4.83 -10.96 9.99
C GLY A 21 -5.98 -10.47 9.13
N GLU A 22 -7.18 -10.61 9.64
CA GLU A 22 -8.41 -10.38 8.86
C GLU A 22 -8.69 -8.91 8.55
N ASN A 23 -8.13 -8.01 9.31
CA ASN A 23 -8.45 -6.58 9.22
C ASN A 23 -7.46 -5.86 8.32
N ALA A 24 -7.97 -5.16 7.30
CA ALA A 24 -7.12 -4.41 6.39
C ALA A 24 -6.32 -3.31 7.09
N ILE A 25 -6.81 -2.83 8.24
CA ILE A 25 -6.08 -1.84 9.04
C ILE A 25 -4.71 -2.37 9.45
N ASP A 26 -4.59 -3.68 9.63
CA ASP A 26 -3.36 -4.32 10.09
C ASP A 26 -2.44 -4.73 8.93
N TRP A 27 -2.92 -4.67 7.70
CA TRP A 27 -2.10 -5.03 6.55
C TRP A 27 -1.05 -3.96 6.31
N ALA A 28 0.13 -4.38 5.88
CA ALA A 28 1.24 -3.46 5.63
C ALA A 28 1.82 -3.68 4.24
N PHE A 29 2.12 -2.58 3.56
CA PHE A 29 2.81 -2.59 2.27
C PHE A 29 4.14 -1.88 2.40
N GLN A 30 5.10 -2.28 1.58
CA GLN A 30 6.42 -1.67 1.59
C GLN A 30 6.65 -0.90 0.30
N CYS A 31 7.02 0.36 0.41
CA CYS A 31 7.37 1.16 -0.76
C CYS A 31 8.64 0.60 -1.40
N PRO A 32 8.61 0.26 -2.69
CA PRO A 32 9.81 -0.29 -3.34
C PRO A 32 10.91 0.74 -3.53
N SER A 33 10.58 2.02 -3.44
CA SER A 33 11.56 3.09 -3.63
C SER A 33 12.32 3.41 -2.34
N CYS A 34 11.61 3.76 -1.27
CA CYS A 34 12.27 4.18 -0.03
C CYS A 34 12.25 3.12 1.05
N LYS A 35 11.55 2.00 0.81
CA LYS A 35 11.46 0.85 1.73
C LYS A 35 10.63 1.13 2.98
N ASP A 36 9.92 2.25 3.04
CA ASP A 36 9.03 2.53 4.16
C ASP A 36 7.91 1.51 4.22
N VAL A 37 7.61 1.02 5.42
CA VAL A 37 6.51 0.09 5.67
C VAL A 37 5.41 0.83 6.38
N ALA A 38 4.19 0.80 5.83
CA ALA A 38 3.07 1.51 6.42
C ALA A 38 1.84 0.59 6.46
N THR A 39 1.14 0.63 7.59
CA THR A 39 -0.08 -0.14 7.77
C THR A 39 -1.30 0.66 7.34
N GLY A 40 -2.44 -0.04 7.20
CA GLY A 40 -3.70 0.63 6.90
C GLY A 40 -4.07 1.64 7.97
N LEU A 41 -3.79 1.30 9.23
CA LEU A 41 -4.06 2.23 10.34
C LEU A 41 -3.25 3.52 10.20
N GLU A 42 -1.97 3.39 9.84
CA GLU A 42 -1.13 4.56 9.64
C GLU A 42 -1.63 5.44 8.50
N PHE A 43 -2.08 4.81 7.40
CA PHE A 43 -2.67 5.58 6.31
C PHE A 43 -3.96 6.28 6.73
N ARG A 44 -4.81 5.57 7.47
CA ARG A 44 -6.07 6.16 7.95
C ARG A 44 -5.79 7.37 8.83
N ASP A 45 -4.85 7.25 9.75
CA ASP A 45 -4.52 8.34 10.66
C ASP A 45 -3.87 9.51 9.92
N ALA A 46 -2.99 9.20 8.96
CA ALA A 46 -2.34 10.25 8.16
C ALA A 46 -3.36 11.02 7.33
N LEU A 47 -4.35 10.33 6.75
CA LEU A 47 -5.39 11.00 5.97
C LEU A 47 -6.36 11.76 6.83
N ALA A 48 -6.56 11.34 8.09
CA ALA A 48 -7.37 12.11 9.02
C ALA A 48 -6.72 13.44 9.34
N GLU A 49 -5.40 13.47 9.42
CA GLU A 49 -4.63 14.68 9.73
C GLU A 49 -4.37 15.53 8.49
N HIS A 50 -4.19 14.88 7.34
CA HIS A 50 -3.84 15.53 6.09
C HIS A 50 -4.84 15.14 5.00
N SER A 51 -6.12 15.42 5.23
CA SER A 51 -7.16 15.02 4.29
C SER A 51 -7.02 15.76 2.96
N ARG A 52 -7.43 15.11 1.89
CA ARG A 52 -7.41 15.68 0.55
C ARG A 52 -8.56 15.14 -0.26
N LYS A 53 -8.95 15.88 -1.28
CA LYS A 53 -10.06 15.48 -2.13
C LYS A 53 -9.63 14.40 -3.11
N HIS A 54 -10.54 13.46 -3.35
CA HIS A 54 -10.36 12.46 -4.38
C HIS A 54 -10.41 13.15 -5.75
N ARG A 55 -9.55 12.68 -6.65
CA ARG A 55 -9.43 13.33 -7.97
C ARG A 55 -10.66 13.14 -8.84
N GLN A 56 -11.37 12.05 -8.68
CA GLN A 56 -12.49 11.68 -9.54
C GLN A 56 -13.83 11.63 -8.84
N LEU A 57 -13.83 11.42 -7.53
CA LEU A 57 -15.05 11.26 -6.76
C LEU A 57 -15.29 12.47 -5.88
N ASP A 58 -16.55 12.76 -5.61
CA ASP A 58 -16.92 13.90 -4.79
C ASP A 58 -16.86 13.52 -3.31
N ARG A 59 -15.66 13.24 -2.84
CA ARG A 59 -15.40 12.92 -1.45
C ARG A 59 -13.90 13.00 -1.19
N ASN A 60 -13.53 12.94 0.08
CA ASN A 60 -12.12 12.89 0.45
C ASN A 60 -11.54 11.50 0.17
N VAL A 61 -10.22 11.45 0.02
CA VAL A 61 -9.49 10.21 -0.17
C VAL A 61 -9.60 9.36 1.10
N LEU A 62 -9.92 8.08 0.90
CA LEU A 62 -9.91 7.09 1.99
C LEU A 62 -8.62 6.29 1.92
N PHE A 63 -8.24 5.68 3.06
CA PHE A 63 -6.98 4.92 3.04
C PHE A 63 -7.04 3.77 2.02
N THR A 64 -8.22 3.20 1.77
CA THR A 64 -8.36 2.12 0.80
C THR A 64 -8.16 2.60 -0.65
N ASP A 65 -8.23 3.90 -0.89
CA ASP A 65 -7.97 4.44 -2.24
C ASP A 65 -6.48 4.43 -2.58
N VAL A 66 -5.61 4.56 -1.58
CA VAL A 66 -4.18 4.74 -1.80
C VAL A 66 -3.32 3.65 -1.18
N PHE A 67 -3.90 2.87 -0.29
CA PHE A 67 -3.21 1.81 0.43
C PHE A 67 -2.65 0.80 -0.57
N GLY A 68 -1.35 0.59 -0.53
CA GLY A 68 -0.69 -0.32 -1.45
C GLY A 68 -0.35 0.29 -2.80
N GLN A 69 -0.72 1.56 -3.06
CA GLN A 69 -0.44 2.20 -4.34
C GLN A 69 0.35 3.49 -4.20
N GLU A 70 0.41 4.06 -3.01
CA GLU A 70 1.19 5.27 -2.75
C GLU A 70 2.01 5.09 -1.50
N CYS A 71 3.22 5.65 -1.53
CA CYS A 71 3.99 5.74 -0.29
C CYS A 71 3.28 6.70 0.65
N ILE A 72 3.33 6.41 1.95
CA ILE A 72 2.67 7.26 2.94
C ILE A 72 3.22 8.68 2.94
N GLY A 73 4.45 8.85 2.43
CA GLY A 73 5.04 10.17 2.30
C GLY A 73 4.23 11.11 1.43
N ARG A 74 3.46 10.59 0.47
CA ARG A 74 2.61 11.44 -0.37
C ARG A 74 1.47 12.07 0.42
N THR A 75 1.04 11.42 1.49
CA THR A 75 -0.01 11.95 2.37
C THR A 75 0.59 12.84 3.46
N LEU A 76 1.71 12.38 4.06
CA LEU A 76 2.34 13.11 5.15
C LEU A 76 3.03 14.40 4.68
N GLY A 77 3.55 14.39 3.46
CA GLY A 77 4.29 15.53 2.94
C GLY A 77 5.78 15.36 3.08
N LYS A 78 6.53 16.06 2.25
CA LYS A 78 7.98 15.91 2.18
C LYS A 78 8.69 16.35 3.45
N ASP A 79 8.06 17.19 4.24
CA ASP A 79 8.68 17.72 5.46
C ASP A 79 8.49 16.81 6.66
N ALA A 80 7.73 15.72 6.49
CA ALA A 80 7.47 14.80 7.60
C ALA A 80 8.68 13.94 7.96
N GLY A 81 9.64 13.84 7.06
CA GLY A 81 10.84 13.04 7.30
C GLY A 81 10.58 11.54 7.20
N ARG A 82 9.48 11.16 6.56
CA ARG A 82 9.12 9.76 6.42
C ARG A 82 8.55 9.52 5.03
N GLY A 83 8.98 8.42 4.40
CA GLY A 83 8.45 8.01 3.11
C GLY A 83 8.99 8.84 1.97
N CYS A 84 8.37 8.72 0.81
CA CYS A 84 8.77 9.45 -0.38
C CYS A 84 7.52 9.76 -1.21
N MET A 85 7.71 10.27 -2.42
CA MET A 85 6.58 10.67 -3.27
C MET A 85 6.22 9.61 -4.33
N TYR A 86 6.77 8.40 -4.20
CA TYR A 86 6.55 7.34 -5.19
C TYR A 86 5.10 6.83 -5.18
N ALA A 87 4.59 6.55 -6.38
CA ALA A 87 3.27 5.94 -6.53
C ALA A 87 3.38 4.82 -7.56
N ALA A 88 2.72 3.69 -7.28
CA ALA A 88 2.78 2.52 -8.15
C ALA A 88 2.09 2.75 -9.49
N TYR A 89 1.15 3.66 -9.53
CA TYR A 89 0.39 3.96 -10.76
C TYR A 89 1.04 5.05 -11.61
N GLY A 90 2.18 5.57 -11.18
CA GLY A 90 2.86 6.64 -11.90
C GLY A 90 3.67 6.13 -13.08
N LEU A 91 4.61 6.94 -13.53
CA LEU A 91 5.44 6.63 -14.68
C LEU A 91 6.24 5.34 -14.48
N ILE A 92 6.74 5.14 -13.28
CA ILE A 92 7.42 3.89 -12.91
C ILE A 92 6.43 3.07 -12.11
N HIS A 93 5.98 1.96 -12.70
CA HIS A 93 4.96 1.12 -12.09
C HIS A 93 5.50 0.36 -10.89
N GLY A 94 4.62 0.01 -9.97
CA GLY A 94 4.98 -0.86 -8.86
C GLY A 94 5.33 -2.26 -9.34
N PRO A 95 6.06 -3.04 -8.52
CA PRO A 95 6.57 -4.35 -8.96
C PRO A 95 5.51 -5.44 -9.01
N TRP A 96 4.41 -5.30 -8.29
CA TRP A 96 3.34 -6.29 -8.28
C TRP A 96 2.18 -5.82 -9.15
N GLN A 97 1.60 -6.77 -9.89
CA GLN A 97 0.41 -6.52 -10.70
C GLN A 97 -0.75 -7.30 -10.12
N VAL A 98 -1.90 -6.66 -10.02
CA VAL A 98 -3.10 -7.27 -9.45
C VAL A 98 -4.20 -7.23 -10.50
N ALA A 99 -4.68 -8.41 -10.89
CA ALA A 99 -5.81 -8.52 -11.81
C ALA A 99 -7.09 -8.30 -11.01
N VAL A 100 -7.85 -7.29 -11.40
CA VAL A 100 -9.10 -6.94 -10.73
C VAL A 100 -10.25 -7.24 -11.67
N GLU A 101 -11.25 -7.97 -11.18
CA GLU A 101 -12.41 -8.34 -11.97
C GLU A 101 -13.10 -7.07 -12.52
N GLY A 102 -13.42 -7.09 -13.80
CA GLY A 102 -14.07 -5.97 -14.43
C GLY A 102 -13.13 -4.95 -15.06
N LEU A 103 -11.82 -5.08 -14.78
CA LEU A 103 -10.83 -4.20 -15.38
C LEU A 103 -10.11 -4.92 -16.52
N THR A 104 -9.85 -4.19 -17.61
CA THR A 104 -9.15 -4.77 -18.76
C THR A 104 -7.65 -4.84 -18.56
N LYS A 105 -7.11 -4.01 -17.65
CA LYS A 105 -5.68 -3.97 -17.37
C LYS A 105 -5.45 -4.21 -15.89
N PRO A 106 -4.32 -4.83 -15.53
CA PRO A 106 -4.01 -5.02 -14.13
C PRO A 106 -3.71 -3.68 -13.45
N MET A 107 -3.89 -3.65 -12.14
CA MET A 107 -3.46 -2.52 -11.33
C MET A 107 -2.07 -2.83 -10.79
N TYR A 108 -1.26 -1.80 -10.66
CA TYR A 108 0.07 -1.96 -10.07
C TYR A 108 0.00 -1.62 -8.59
N CYS A 109 0.75 -2.35 -7.78
CA CYS A 109 0.76 -2.08 -6.35
C CYS A 109 2.12 -2.36 -5.75
N PHE A 110 2.29 -1.92 -4.50
CA PHE A 110 3.48 -2.19 -3.70
C PHE A 110 3.43 -3.63 -3.23
N PRO A 111 4.59 -4.25 -2.95
CA PRO A 111 4.58 -5.57 -2.32
C PRO A 111 4.08 -5.46 -0.89
N LEU A 112 3.47 -6.54 -0.42
CA LEU A 112 3.15 -6.67 1.00
C LEU A 112 4.46 -6.67 1.78
N ALA A 113 4.47 -6.02 2.93
CA ALA A 113 5.66 -6.00 3.77
C ALA A 113 5.97 -7.39 4.30
N PRO A 114 7.24 -7.69 4.58
CA PRO A 114 7.56 -8.96 5.22
C PRO A 114 6.86 -9.06 6.57
N VAL A 115 6.52 -10.29 6.96
CA VAL A 115 5.95 -10.53 8.28
C VAL A 115 7.00 -10.17 9.33
N PRO A 116 6.65 -9.40 10.37
CA PRO A 116 7.59 -9.11 11.44
C PRO A 116 8.01 -10.42 12.09
N SER A 117 9.27 -10.71 12.14
CA SER A 117 9.71 -11.97 12.73
C SER A 117 9.60 -11.92 14.20
N SER A 118 9.18 -12.45 14.26
CA SER A 118 9.11 -12.64 15.15
C SER A 118 9.63 -13.17 15.58
N GLU A 119 9.59 -12.68 14.74
CA GLU A 119 9.89 -12.80 14.61
C GLU A 119 10.44 -13.11 14.90
N GLY A 120 10.56 -13.23 15.12
CA GLY A 120 11.01 -13.39 15.32
C GLY A 120 11.34 -13.84 15.96
N GLY A 121 11.37 -13.88 16.06
CA GLY A 121 11.65 -14.01 16.59
C GLY A 121 11.88 -14.48 17.13
N GLU A 122 11.85 -14.49 16.91
CA GLU A 122 12.05 -14.48 17.26
C GLU A 122 12.26 -14.46 17.64
N GLU A 123 12.31 -14.48 17.76
CA GLU A 123 12.46 -14.06 17.89
C GLU A 123 12.75 -14.16 18.19
#